data_1013a2d08cd8b6d14665570e95bee703
#
_entry.id   1013a2d08cd8b6d14665570e95bee703
#
_cell.length_a   1.000
_cell.length_b   1.000
_cell.length_c   1.000
_cell.angle_alpha   90.00
_cell.angle_beta   90.00
_cell.angle_gamma   90.00
#
_symmetry.space_group_name_H-M   'P 1'
#
loop_
_entity.id
_entity.type
_entity.pdbx_description
1 polymer ?
#
loop_
_entity_poly.entity_id
_entity_poly.type
_entity_poly.pdbx_seq_one_letter_code
_entity_poly.pdbx_strand_id
1 'polypeptide(L)'
;MVVSMITHPLQLKAYEAVASALPFKIDHANIEIEHAPSYVISCVKAHDYAVGVMAAMGSTIEHLGRVRGLPAQTLRLNRRRCGFLLNSLQLLFLNGYSTIMDTWGVNPDNGTYRTKDGRYVTMIGMHPHLRDRLLTYFDCANSSKAFQAAVERKTAQEIEDDAIRLDLPLGILRTPAEWAAHPQGAATLSRPIIDFETTKTEKRRVLGAAKHRPLEGVRVIELTHMVAGPACARLLAEQGADVIKVQPPIGDWVFPVWMDGSWGKKIFCSTSKAVAARRDSTSFW
;
A
#
# COMPACT_ATOMS: atom_id res chain seq x y z
N MET A 1 -21.51 2.46 23.08
CA MET A 1 -20.81 2.85 21.83
C MET A 1 -21.84 3.48 20.91
N VAL A 2 -21.54 4.64 20.33
CA VAL A 2 -22.45 5.30 19.39
C VAL A 2 -22.18 4.71 18.02
N VAL A 3 -23.19 4.11 17.40
CA VAL A 3 -23.16 3.59 16.04
C VAL A 3 -24.00 4.52 15.18
N SER A 4 -23.48 4.91 14.04
CA SER A 4 -24.22 5.73 13.07
C SER A 4 -23.96 5.21 11.64
N MET A 5 -24.80 5.66 10.71
CA MET A 5 -24.50 5.51 9.29
C MET A 5 -23.28 6.36 8.91
N ILE A 6 -22.70 6.11 7.74
CA ILE A 6 -21.61 6.94 7.20
C ILE A 6 -22.14 8.35 6.85
N THR A 7 -22.01 9.27 7.79
CA THR A 7 -22.52 10.66 7.65
C THR A 7 -21.42 11.71 7.79
N HIS A 8 -20.26 11.33 8.29
CA HIS A 8 -19.15 12.26 8.47
C HIS A 8 -18.61 12.71 7.10
N PRO A 9 -18.51 14.03 6.80
CA PRO A 9 -18.22 14.53 5.44
C PRO A 9 -16.94 13.97 4.82
N LEU A 10 -15.85 13.82 5.61
CA LEU A 10 -14.58 13.29 5.11
C LEU A 10 -14.65 11.79 4.81
N GLN A 11 -15.39 11.02 5.62
CA GLN A 11 -15.59 9.60 5.41
C GLN A 11 -16.43 9.38 4.15
N LEU A 12 -17.51 10.16 3.98
CA LEU A 12 -18.36 10.11 2.79
C LEU A 12 -17.58 10.52 1.53
N LYS A 13 -16.81 11.60 1.58
CA LYS A 13 -15.96 12.04 0.47
C LYS A 13 -14.96 10.96 0.05
N ALA A 14 -14.32 10.29 1.01
CA ALA A 14 -13.38 9.20 0.71
C ALA A 14 -14.11 7.97 0.13
N TYR A 15 -15.31 7.64 0.64
CA TYR A 15 -16.17 6.60 0.07
C TYR A 15 -16.53 6.91 -1.38
N GLU A 16 -17.06 8.09 -1.64
CA GLU A 16 -17.51 8.53 -2.96
C GLU A 16 -16.37 8.59 -3.98
N ALA A 17 -15.16 8.99 -3.56
CA ALA A 17 -13.99 9.01 -4.41
C ALA A 17 -13.64 7.62 -4.97
N VAL A 18 -13.89 6.55 -4.21
CA VAL A 18 -13.73 5.17 -4.67
C VAL A 18 -14.99 4.71 -5.43
N ALA A 19 -16.16 4.91 -4.85
CA ALA A 19 -17.43 4.41 -5.39
C ALA A 19 -17.74 4.96 -6.79
N SER A 20 -17.44 6.25 -7.02
CA SER A 20 -17.67 6.90 -8.33
C SER A 20 -16.76 6.39 -9.45
N ALA A 21 -15.61 5.80 -9.09
CA ALA A 21 -14.69 5.23 -10.06
C ALA A 21 -15.05 3.79 -10.48
N LEU A 22 -15.93 3.11 -9.73
CA LEU A 22 -16.29 1.72 -10.02
C LEU A 22 -17.19 1.62 -11.25
N PRO A 23 -17.06 0.57 -12.09
CA PRO A 23 -17.92 0.34 -13.25
C PRO A 23 -19.32 -0.19 -12.89
N PHE A 24 -19.65 -0.25 -11.60
CA PHE A 24 -20.94 -0.66 -11.04
C PHE A 24 -21.26 0.17 -9.79
N LYS A 25 -22.52 0.21 -9.42
CA LYS A 25 -22.97 0.96 -8.24
C LYS A 25 -22.83 0.11 -6.98
N ILE A 26 -22.28 0.71 -5.94
CA ILE A 26 -22.29 0.20 -4.57
C ILE A 26 -23.13 1.15 -3.70
N ASP A 27 -23.74 0.61 -2.65
CA ASP A 27 -24.57 1.35 -1.71
C ASP A 27 -23.91 1.38 -0.33
N HIS A 28 -24.10 2.46 0.39
CA HIS A 28 -23.62 2.66 1.76
C HIS A 28 -24.74 2.61 2.81
N ALA A 29 -25.98 2.30 2.40
CA ALA A 29 -27.15 2.26 3.30
C ALA A 29 -27.01 1.21 4.42
N ASN A 30 -26.28 0.14 4.18
CA ASN A 30 -26.05 -0.95 5.14
C ASN A 30 -24.71 -0.85 5.87
N ILE A 31 -24.11 0.35 5.98
CA ILE A 31 -22.84 0.57 6.66
C ILE A 31 -23.10 1.22 8.01
N GLU A 32 -22.69 0.54 9.06
CA GLU A 32 -22.69 1.01 10.44
C GLU A 32 -21.27 1.39 10.86
N ILE A 33 -21.09 2.64 11.31
CA ILE A 33 -19.79 3.13 11.81
C ILE A 33 -19.84 3.18 13.34
N GLU A 34 -18.98 2.45 13.98
CA GLU A 34 -18.70 2.56 15.40
C GLU A 34 -17.68 3.67 15.63
N HIS A 35 -18.12 4.76 16.26
CA HIS A 35 -17.27 5.89 16.58
C HIS A 35 -16.31 5.55 17.72
N ALA A 36 -15.01 5.70 17.45
CA ALA A 36 -13.94 5.53 18.42
C ALA A 36 -12.91 6.67 18.26
N PRO A 37 -12.26 7.08 19.35
CA PRO A 37 -11.22 8.10 19.30
C PRO A 37 -10.09 7.69 18.34
N SER A 38 -9.47 8.70 17.71
CA SER A 38 -8.21 8.50 16.99
C SER A 38 -7.10 8.18 17.99
N TYR A 39 -6.22 7.25 17.63
CA TYR A 39 -5.03 6.94 18.44
C TYR A 39 -3.73 7.34 17.72
N VAL A 40 -3.80 7.61 16.41
CA VAL A 40 -2.65 8.11 15.65
C VAL A 40 -2.68 9.63 15.69
N ILE A 41 -1.60 10.21 16.20
CA ILE A 41 -1.36 11.64 16.12
C ILE A 41 -0.90 11.94 14.70
N SER A 42 -1.71 12.68 13.95
CA SER A 42 -1.44 13.02 12.55
C SER A 42 -1.97 14.41 12.22
N CYS A 43 -1.25 15.14 11.40
CA CYS A 43 -1.71 16.41 10.82
C CYS A 43 -2.83 16.23 9.78
N VAL A 44 -3.04 15.00 9.30
CA VAL A 44 -4.11 14.64 8.36
C VAL A 44 -5.19 13.79 9.05
N LYS A 45 -6.42 13.85 8.55
CA LYS A 45 -7.55 13.08 9.08
C LYS A 45 -7.53 11.61 8.59
N ALA A 46 -6.40 10.94 8.79
CA ALA A 46 -6.12 9.61 8.24
C ALA A 46 -7.18 8.56 8.61
N HIS A 47 -7.68 8.57 9.85
CA HIS A 47 -8.70 7.61 10.30
C HIS A 47 -10.02 7.77 9.54
N ASP A 48 -10.47 9.01 9.30
CA ASP A 48 -11.73 9.25 8.60
C ASP A 48 -11.61 8.90 7.12
N TYR A 49 -10.44 9.15 6.51
CA TYR A 49 -10.13 8.67 5.18
C TYR A 49 -10.15 7.14 5.12
N ALA A 50 -9.49 6.45 6.06
CA ALA A 50 -9.47 5.00 6.13
C ALA A 50 -10.88 4.40 6.27
N VAL A 51 -11.76 4.99 7.08
CA VAL A 51 -13.16 4.56 7.21
C VAL A 51 -13.87 4.61 5.86
N GLY A 52 -13.76 5.72 5.12
CA GLY A 52 -14.42 5.87 3.82
C GLY A 52 -13.93 4.86 2.79
N VAL A 53 -12.61 4.66 2.70
CA VAL A 53 -12.01 3.66 1.78
C VAL A 53 -12.42 2.23 2.16
N MET A 54 -12.37 1.89 3.45
CA MET A 54 -12.78 0.57 3.95
C MET A 54 -14.29 0.33 3.76
N ALA A 55 -15.10 1.37 3.87
CA ALA A 55 -16.53 1.31 3.58
C ALA A 55 -16.78 0.99 2.10
N ALA A 56 -16.10 1.67 1.18
CA ALA A 56 -16.23 1.40 -0.25
C ALA A 56 -15.73 0.00 -0.63
N MET A 57 -14.61 -0.43 -0.06
CA MET A 57 -14.09 -1.78 -0.23
C MET A 57 -15.07 -2.85 0.29
N GLY A 58 -15.59 -2.67 1.51
CA GLY A 58 -16.56 -3.58 2.11
C GLY A 58 -17.85 -3.67 1.29
N SER A 59 -18.37 -2.54 0.79
CA SER A 59 -19.54 -2.53 -0.09
C SER A 59 -19.28 -3.24 -1.42
N THR A 60 -18.06 -3.11 -1.96
CA THR A 60 -17.64 -3.83 -3.18
C THR A 60 -17.62 -5.35 -2.94
N ILE A 61 -17.08 -5.77 -1.81
CA ILE A 61 -17.01 -7.18 -1.40
C ILE A 61 -18.42 -7.74 -1.18
N GLU A 62 -19.29 -7.00 -0.51
CA GLU A 62 -20.68 -7.37 -0.27
C GLU A 62 -21.45 -7.49 -1.59
N HIS A 63 -21.29 -6.52 -2.49
CA HIS A 63 -21.89 -6.56 -3.82
C HIS A 63 -21.46 -7.81 -4.60
N LEU A 64 -20.14 -8.12 -4.62
CA LEU A 64 -19.62 -9.32 -5.27
C LEU A 64 -20.18 -10.60 -4.62
N GLY A 65 -20.30 -10.62 -3.30
CA GLY A 65 -20.89 -11.74 -2.57
C GLY A 65 -22.32 -12.00 -3.01
N ARG A 66 -23.17 -10.96 -3.08
CA ARG A 66 -24.56 -11.07 -3.55
C ARG A 66 -24.65 -11.55 -5.00
N VAL A 67 -23.83 -10.99 -5.89
CA VAL A 67 -23.76 -11.44 -7.29
C VAL A 67 -23.42 -12.92 -7.40
N ARG A 68 -22.66 -13.45 -6.44
CA ARG A 68 -22.29 -14.86 -6.36
C ARG A 68 -23.20 -15.71 -5.47
N GLY A 69 -24.37 -15.19 -5.08
CA GLY A 69 -25.42 -15.94 -4.35
C GLY A 69 -25.25 -15.97 -2.83
N LEU A 70 -24.33 -15.22 -2.25
CA LEU A 70 -24.23 -15.07 -0.79
C LEU A 70 -25.33 -14.14 -0.27
N PRO A 71 -25.79 -14.32 0.98
CA PRO A 71 -26.78 -13.43 1.59
C PRO A 71 -26.23 -12.02 1.76
N ALA A 72 -27.13 -11.04 1.72
CA ALA A 72 -26.80 -9.65 2.02
C ALA A 72 -26.27 -9.51 3.45
N GLN A 73 -25.28 -8.62 3.63
CA GLN A 73 -24.62 -8.41 4.92
C GLN A 73 -24.64 -6.93 5.31
N THR A 74 -24.74 -6.67 6.62
CA THR A 74 -24.48 -5.35 7.19
C THR A 74 -23.00 -5.20 7.48
N LEU A 75 -22.40 -4.12 6.99
CA LEU A 75 -21.00 -3.81 7.22
C LEU A 75 -20.86 -3.01 8.51
N ARG A 76 -20.10 -3.53 9.46
CA ARG A 76 -19.77 -2.84 10.71
C ARG A 76 -18.30 -2.46 10.73
N LEU A 77 -18.04 -1.17 10.73
CA LEU A 77 -16.70 -0.60 10.72
C LEU A 77 -16.43 0.12 12.04
N ASN A 78 -15.35 -0.25 12.70
CA ASN A 78 -14.86 0.48 13.86
C ASN A 78 -13.79 1.48 13.40
N ARG A 79 -13.99 2.77 13.67
CA ARG A 79 -13.11 3.86 13.23
C ARG A 79 -11.66 3.65 13.67
N ARG A 80 -11.44 3.17 14.89
CA ARG A 80 -10.09 2.87 15.40
C ARG A 80 -9.44 1.73 14.63
N ARG A 81 -10.17 0.65 14.36
CA ARG A 81 -9.66 -0.49 13.59
C ARG A 81 -9.33 -0.11 12.15
N CYS A 82 -10.16 0.72 11.51
CA CYS A 82 -9.84 1.24 10.18
C CYS A 82 -8.54 2.04 10.17
N GLY A 83 -8.29 2.85 11.20
CA GLY A 83 -7.03 3.56 11.36
C GLY A 83 -5.83 2.63 11.57
N PHE A 84 -6.00 1.52 12.30
CA PHE A 84 -4.95 0.51 12.48
C PHE A 84 -4.52 -0.15 11.18
N LEU A 85 -5.40 -0.30 10.20
CA LEU A 85 -5.06 -0.88 8.91
C LEU A 85 -4.02 -0.05 8.13
N LEU A 86 -3.95 1.26 8.37
CA LEU A 86 -2.94 2.13 7.75
C LEU A 86 -1.52 1.85 8.29
N ASN A 87 -1.41 1.15 9.42
CA ASN A 87 -0.16 0.87 10.09
C ASN A 87 -0.18 -0.49 10.80
N SER A 88 -0.78 -1.49 10.15
CA SER A 88 -1.01 -2.82 10.72
C SER A 88 0.28 -3.52 11.14
N LEU A 89 1.36 -3.26 10.42
CA LEU A 89 2.68 -3.81 10.72
C LEU A 89 3.20 -3.43 12.12
N GLN A 90 2.80 -2.26 12.67
CA GLN A 90 3.18 -1.86 14.04
C GLN A 90 2.43 -2.63 15.14
N LEU A 91 1.38 -3.37 14.76
CA LEU A 91 0.59 -4.18 15.68
C LEU A 91 0.94 -5.66 15.58
N LEU A 92 1.98 -5.99 14.85
CA LEU A 92 2.40 -7.36 14.63
C LEU A 92 3.29 -7.83 15.79
N PHE A 93 2.87 -8.93 16.41
CA PHE A 93 3.61 -9.60 17.46
C PHE A 93 3.94 -11.03 17.04
N LEU A 94 5.18 -11.42 17.26
CA LEU A 94 5.64 -12.80 17.07
C LEU A 94 6.02 -13.38 18.44
N ASN A 95 5.31 -14.41 18.87
CA ASN A 95 5.53 -15.03 20.20
C ASN A 95 5.49 -14.03 21.37
N GLY A 96 4.64 -12.99 21.26
CA GLY A 96 4.51 -11.95 22.28
C GLY A 96 5.50 -10.79 22.16
N TYR A 97 6.44 -10.83 21.23
CA TYR A 97 7.41 -9.75 20.98
C TYR A 97 6.97 -8.90 19.79
N SER A 98 7.10 -7.57 19.92
CA SER A 98 6.87 -6.65 18.80
C SER A 98 7.93 -6.90 17.72
N THR A 99 7.51 -7.03 16.48
CA THR A 99 8.43 -7.25 15.35
C THR A 99 9.13 -5.96 14.89
N ILE A 100 8.71 -4.80 15.40
CA ILE A 100 9.20 -3.48 14.96
C ILE A 100 10.36 -2.96 15.80
N MET A 101 10.45 -3.35 17.07
CA MET A 101 11.38 -2.74 18.03
C MET A 101 12.85 -2.72 17.57
N ASP A 102 13.26 -3.72 16.81
CA ASP A 102 14.68 -3.84 16.40
C ASP A 102 14.95 -3.39 14.95
N THR A 103 13.91 -3.22 14.14
CA THR A 103 14.07 -2.96 12.68
C THR A 103 13.79 -1.53 12.26
N TRP A 104 13.13 -0.74 13.11
CA TRP A 104 12.71 0.63 12.81
C TRP A 104 13.40 1.68 13.69
N GLY A 105 14.59 1.37 14.16
CA GLY A 105 15.47 2.39 14.72
C GLY A 105 15.64 3.56 13.75
N VAL A 106 16.20 4.65 14.21
CA VAL A 106 16.52 5.80 13.35
C VAL A 106 17.49 5.32 12.27
N ASN A 107 16.97 4.99 11.09
CA ASN A 107 17.78 4.65 9.94
C ASN A 107 18.17 5.94 9.21
N PRO A 108 19.46 6.34 9.26
CA PRO A 108 19.90 7.58 8.64
C PRO A 108 19.62 7.65 7.14
N ASP A 109 19.69 6.50 6.46
CA ASP A 109 19.37 6.33 5.04
C ASP A 109 17.85 6.39 4.71
N ASN A 110 17.01 6.51 5.75
CA ASN A 110 15.54 6.72 5.66
C ASN A 110 15.16 8.03 6.35
N GLY A 111 15.78 9.11 5.96
CA GLY A 111 15.67 10.39 6.64
C GLY A 111 15.24 11.55 5.75
N THR A 112 14.92 12.64 6.41
CA THR A 112 14.67 13.94 5.78
C THR A 112 15.76 14.91 6.22
N TYR A 113 16.40 15.56 5.25
CA TYR A 113 17.58 16.40 5.49
C TYR A 113 17.42 17.77 4.84
N ARG A 114 17.95 18.80 5.51
CA ARG A 114 17.92 20.17 5.04
C ARG A 114 19.03 20.42 4.03
N THR A 115 18.69 21.08 2.92
CA THR A 115 19.61 21.40 1.84
C THR A 115 20.25 22.78 2.02
N LYS A 116 21.28 23.11 1.21
CA LYS A 116 21.99 24.39 1.20
C LYS A 116 21.05 25.60 1.06
N ASP A 117 20.03 25.48 0.25
CA ASP A 117 19.03 26.53 -0.03
C ASP A 117 17.86 26.53 1.00
N GLY A 118 17.99 25.77 2.09
CA GLY A 118 17.02 25.73 3.18
C GLY A 118 15.77 24.90 2.91
N ARG A 119 15.68 24.22 1.77
CA ARG A 119 14.64 23.23 1.47
C ARG A 119 14.94 21.89 2.15
N TYR A 120 14.13 20.89 1.85
CA TYR A 120 14.31 19.55 2.38
C TYR A 120 14.25 18.52 1.27
N VAL A 121 15.07 17.49 1.38
CA VAL A 121 15.00 16.27 0.60
C VAL A 121 14.73 15.09 1.53
N THR A 122 13.96 14.12 1.04
CA THR A 122 13.75 12.85 1.74
C THR A 122 14.38 11.72 0.94
N MET A 123 14.94 10.73 1.63
CA MET A 123 15.55 9.57 1.01
C MET A 123 15.03 8.28 1.64
N ILE A 124 15.00 7.18 0.87
CA ILE A 124 14.52 5.88 1.30
C ILE A 124 15.51 4.80 0.90
N GLY A 125 16.48 4.54 1.76
CA GLY A 125 17.54 3.53 1.59
C GLY A 125 17.26 2.19 2.27
N MET A 126 15.99 1.80 2.46
CA MET A 126 15.60 0.59 3.20
C MET A 126 16.21 -0.70 2.63
N HIS A 127 16.45 -0.74 1.30
CA HIS A 127 17.12 -1.87 0.67
C HIS A 127 18.63 -1.65 0.64
N PRO A 128 19.47 -2.66 0.95
CA PRO A 128 20.93 -2.50 0.99
C PRO A 128 21.53 -1.86 -0.25
N HIS A 129 21.10 -2.27 -1.44
CA HIS A 129 21.60 -1.70 -2.70
C HIS A 129 21.21 -0.22 -2.88
N LEU A 130 20.05 0.22 -2.39
CA LEU A 130 19.63 1.63 -2.42
C LEU A 130 20.43 2.46 -1.42
N ARG A 131 20.61 1.96 -0.22
CA ARG A 131 21.47 2.57 0.80
C ARG A 131 22.90 2.76 0.30
N ASP A 132 23.49 1.71 -0.26
CA ASP A 132 24.87 1.75 -0.74
C ASP A 132 25.05 2.77 -1.87
N ARG A 133 24.06 2.95 -2.73
CA ARG A 133 24.04 4.02 -3.76
C ARG A 133 23.96 5.41 -3.13
N LEU A 134 23.14 5.62 -2.10
CA LEU A 134 23.07 6.89 -1.37
C LEU A 134 24.40 7.22 -0.68
N LEU A 135 25.01 6.25 0.01
CA LEU A 135 26.31 6.42 0.68
C LEU A 135 27.41 6.76 -0.33
N THR A 136 27.42 6.09 -1.48
CA THR A 136 28.36 6.36 -2.56
C THR A 136 28.16 7.77 -3.13
N TYR A 137 26.92 8.20 -3.38
CA TYR A 137 26.63 9.52 -3.93
C TYR A 137 27.02 10.67 -2.99
N PHE A 138 26.69 10.52 -1.71
CA PHE A 138 27.01 11.54 -0.70
C PHE A 138 28.44 11.46 -0.16
N ASP A 139 29.16 10.41 -0.47
CA ASP A 139 30.49 10.11 0.07
C ASP A 139 30.55 10.33 1.58
N CYS A 140 29.70 9.64 2.32
CA CYS A 140 29.55 9.83 3.76
C CYS A 140 29.26 8.51 4.51
N ALA A 141 29.51 8.53 5.81
CA ALA A 141 29.14 7.42 6.69
C ALA A 141 27.61 7.34 6.88
N ASN A 142 27.08 6.15 7.15
CA ASN A 142 25.66 5.94 7.44
C ASN A 142 25.28 6.47 8.84
N SER A 143 25.22 7.79 8.96
CA SER A 143 24.77 8.49 10.15
C SER A 143 23.99 9.75 9.79
N SER A 144 23.01 10.12 10.59
CA SER A 144 22.19 11.31 10.34
C SER A 144 23.03 12.58 10.27
N LYS A 145 24.08 12.68 11.09
CA LYS A 145 25.01 13.82 11.10
C LYS A 145 25.80 13.90 9.79
N ALA A 146 26.29 12.77 9.29
CA ALA A 146 27.06 12.72 8.05
C ALA A 146 26.20 13.03 6.82
N PHE A 147 24.99 12.46 6.75
CA PHE A 147 24.03 12.80 5.69
C PHE A 147 23.65 14.28 5.71
N GLN A 148 23.34 14.85 6.90
CA GLN A 148 23.02 16.28 7.01
C GLN A 148 24.17 17.14 6.48
N ALA A 149 25.40 16.88 6.90
CA ALA A 149 26.57 17.62 6.44
C ALA A 149 26.82 17.49 4.93
N ALA A 150 26.52 16.34 4.34
CA ALA A 150 26.68 16.11 2.91
C ALA A 150 25.56 16.81 2.09
N VAL A 151 24.32 16.69 2.56
CA VAL A 151 23.14 17.31 1.91
C VAL A 151 23.21 18.85 1.92
N GLU A 152 23.70 19.46 3.00
CA GLU A 152 23.88 20.93 3.11
C GLU A 152 24.89 21.53 2.13
N ARG A 153 25.65 20.72 1.43
CA ARG A 153 26.60 21.21 0.41
C ARG A 153 25.93 21.57 -0.93
N LYS A 154 24.74 21.03 -1.19
CA LYS A 154 24.02 21.15 -2.46
C LYS A 154 22.62 21.73 -2.24
N THR A 155 22.09 22.38 -3.28
CA THR A 155 20.68 22.78 -3.32
C THR A 155 19.77 21.58 -3.53
N ALA A 156 18.48 21.72 -3.17
CA ALA A 156 17.50 20.67 -3.37
C ALA A 156 17.38 20.25 -4.84
N GLN A 157 17.43 21.22 -5.77
CA GLN A 157 17.32 20.94 -7.19
C GLN A 157 18.55 20.19 -7.73
N GLU A 158 19.77 20.58 -7.34
CA GLU A 158 21.00 19.85 -7.72
C GLU A 158 20.94 18.38 -7.27
N ILE A 159 20.43 18.14 -6.05
CA ILE A 159 20.29 16.79 -5.52
C ILE A 159 19.23 15.99 -6.29
N GLU A 160 18.09 16.59 -6.63
CA GLU A 160 17.03 15.90 -7.37
C GLU A 160 17.44 15.60 -8.81
N ASP A 161 18.12 16.52 -9.49
CA ASP A 161 18.64 16.31 -10.85
C ASP A 161 19.66 15.15 -10.86
N ASP A 162 20.54 15.13 -9.88
CA ASP A 162 21.48 14.01 -9.69
C ASP A 162 20.75 12.71 -9.39
N ALA A 163 19.69 12.76 -8.57
CA ALA A 163 18.89 11.58 -8.23
C ALA A 163 18.22 10.97 -9.46
N ILE A 164 17.65 11.79 -10.31
CA ILE A 164 17.05 11.33 -11.57
C ILE A 164 18.11 10.70 -12.48
N ARG A 165 19.26 11.36 -12.64
CA ARG A 165 20.34 10.88 -13.50
C ARG A 165 20.98 9.58 -13.01
N LEU A 166 21.13 9.44 -11.69
CA LEU A 166 21.81 8.31 -11.03
C LEU A 166 20.83 7.26 -10.48
N ASP A 167 19.52 7.44 -10.69
CA ASP A 167 18.46 6.57 -10.19
C ASP A 167 18.58 6.34 -8.65
N LEU A 168 18.66 7.46 -7.90
CA LEU A 168 18.73 7.42 -6.43
C LEU A 168 17.36 7.52 -5.79
N PRO A 169 17.12 6.82 -4.67
CA PRO A 169 15.83 6.80 -4.00
C PRO A 169 15.64 8.05 -3.10
N LEU A 170 15.64 9.23 -3.70
CA LEU A 170 15.46 10.49 -2.99
C LEU A 170 14.71 11.52 -3.85
N GLY A 171 14.10 12.50 -3.21
CA GLY A 171 13.41 13.59 -3.87
C GLY A 171 13.18 14.79 -2.95
N ILE A 172 12.82 15.91 -3.56
CA ILE A 172 12.49 17.17 -2.85
C ILE A 172 11.15 17.02 -2.12
N LEU A 173 11.08 17.48 -0.87
CA LEU A 173 9.82 17.72 -0.21
C LEU A 173 9.16 18.99 -0.79
N ARG A 174 8.02 18.78 -1.43
CA ARG A 174 7.23 19.83 -2.06
C ARG A 174 6.00 20.17 -1.23
N THR A 175 5.63 21.43 -1.22
CA THR A 175 4.31 21.85 -0.75
C THR A 175 3.22 21.31 -1.69
N PRO A 176 1.94 21.22 -1.26
CA PRO A 176 0.84 20.83 -2.14
C PRO A 176 0.73 21.69 -3.41
N ALA A 177 1.01 23.01 -3.31
CA ALA A 177 0.98 23.92 -4.45
C ALA A 177 2.13 23.64 -5.44
N GLU A 178 3.35 23.44 -4.93
CA GLU A 178 4.49 23.07 -5.77
C GLU A 178 4.29 21.71 -6.43
N TRP A 179 3.68 20.75 -5.72
CA TRP A 179 3.35 19.45 -6.30
C TRP A 179 2.31 19.58 -7.41
N ALA A 180 1.26 20.37 -7.20
CA ALA A 180 0.24 20.59 -8.22
C ALA A 180 0.80 21.28 -9.50
N ALA A 181 1.80 22.14 -9.34
CA ALA A 181 2.50 22.81 -10.44
C ALA A 181 3.58 21.91 -11.11
N HIS A 182 4.04 20.86 -10.44
CA HIS A 182 5.02 19.92 -10.99
C HIS A 182 4.39 19.06 -12.09
N PRO A 183 5.07 18.79 -13.24
CA PRO A 183 4.49 18.01 -14.34
C PRO A 183 3.89 16.66 -13.91
N GLN A 184 4.61 15.91 -13.09
CA GLN A 184 4.11 14.64 -12.56
C GLN A 184 2.90 14.83 -11.62
N GLY A 185 2.91 15.88 -10.79
CA GLY A 185 1.82 16.23 -9.91
C GLY A 185 0.57 16.61 -10.69
N ALA A 186 0.68 17.46 -11.68
CA ALA A 186 -0.42 17.85 -12.58
C ALA A 186 -1.00 16.64 -13.31
N ALA A 187 -0.15 15.77 -13.86
CA ALA A 187 -0.57 14.55 -14.53
C ALA A 187 -1.29 13.57 -13.59
N THR A 188 -0.84 13.45 -12.34
CA THR A 188 -1.46 12.59 -11.34
C THR A 188 -2.81 13.15 -10.87
N LEU A 189 -2.88 14.47 -10.61
CA LEU A 189 -4.09 15.11 -10.09
C LEU A 189 -5.21 15.23 -11.15
N SER A 190 -4.88 15.15 -12.43
CA SER A 190 -5.85 15.15 -13.54
C SER A 190 -6.54 13.80 -13.75
N ARG A 191 -6.08 12.73 -13.09
CA ARG A 191 -6.62 11.38 -13.22
C ARG A 191 -7.51 11.02 -12.02
N PRO A 192 -8.50 10.13 -12.19
CA PRO A 192 -9.24 9.58 -11.07
C PRO A 192 -8.30 8.76 -10.16
N ILE A 193 -8.68 8.60 -8.89
CA ILE A 193 -7.93 7.78 -7.91
C ILE A 193 -7.82 6.33 -8.38
N ILE A 194 -8.86 5.83 -9.03
CA ILE A 194 -8.92 4.49 -9.63
C ILE A 194 -9.35 4.66 -11.08
N ASP A 195 -8.58 4.12 -11.99
CA ASP A 195 -8.84 4.12 -13.42
C ASP A 195 -9.17 2.70 -13.88
N PHE A 196 -10.33 2.53 -14.54
CA PHE A 196 -10.78 1.26 -15.05
C PHE A 196 -10.73 1.25 -16.57
N GLU A 197 -9.92 0.38 -17.12
CA GLU A 197 -9.90 0.08 -18.54
C GLU A 197 -10.56 -1.28 -18.80
N THR A 198 -11.59 -1.29 -19.64
CA THR A 198 -12.27 -2.53 -20.03
C THR A 198 -11.72 -3.01 -21.35
N THR A 199 -11.00 -4.11 -21.32
CA THR A 199 -10.55 -4.80 -22.54
C THR A 199 -11.60 -5.81 -23.01
N LYS A 200 -11.84 -5.86 -24.32
CA LYS A 200 -12.68 -6.92 -24.91
C LYS A 200 -11.93 -8.24 -24.85
N THR A 201 -12.52 -9.25 -24.26
CA THR A 201 -12.00 -10.62 -24.28
C THR A 201 -13.05 -11.57 -24.83
N GLU A 202 -12.64 -12.47 -25.70
CA GLU A 202 -13.50 -13.49 -26.31
C GLU A 202 -13.91 -14.56 -25.28
N LYS A 203 -13.06 -14.81 -24.28
CA LYS A 203 -13.29 -15.83 -23.25
C LYS A 203 -13.42 -15.18 -21.88
N ARG A 204 -14.65 -15.00 -21.42
CA ARG A 204 -14.93 -14.61 -20.02
C ARG A 204 -15.04 -15.87 -19.16
N ARG A 205 -14.21 -15.95 -18.12
CA ARG A 205 -14.43 -16.94 -17.07
C ARG A 205 -15.58 -16.50 -16.20
N VAL A 206 -16.67 -17.27 -16.18
CA VAL A 206 -17.77 -17.05 -15.26
C VAL A 206 -17.42 -17.68 -13.91
N LEU A 207 -17.39 -16.89 -12.86
CA LEU A 207 -17.28 -17.40 -11.50
C LEU A 207 -18.65 -17.95 -11.08
N GLY A 208 -18.71 -19.23 -10.71
CA GLY A 208 -19.92 -19.85 -10.19
C GLY A 208 -20.35 -19.27 -8.83
N ALA A 209 -21.44 -19.82 -8.26
CA ALA A 209 -21.90 -19.45 -6.93
C ALA A 209 -20.80 -19.67 -5.88
N ALA A 210 -20.68 -18.74 -4.95
CA ALA A 210 -19.83 -18.89 -3.77
C ALA A 210 -20.58 -19.59 -2.65
N LYS A 211 -19.88 -20.35 -1.79
CA LYS A 211 -20.50 -21.05 -0.65
C LYS A 211 -20.33 -20.25 0.65
N HIS A 212 -19.16 -19.70 0.89
CA HIS A 212 -18.82 -19.05 2.16
C HIS A 212 -18.19 -17.67 1.98
N ARG A 213 -17.33 -17.48 0.97
CA ARG A 213 -16.57 -16.23 0.76
C ARG A 213 -16.65 -15.75 -0.68
N PRO A 214 -16.70 -14.43 -0.91
CA PRO A 214 -16.91 -13.86 -2.24
C PRO A 214 -15.91 -14.28 -3.32
N LEU A 215 -14.66 -14.58 -2.95
CA LEU A 215 -13.60 -14.94 -3.90
C LEU A 215 -13.23 -16.43 -3.91
N GLU A 216 -14.07 -17.31 -3.36
CA GLU A 216 -13.87 -18.76 -3.48
C GLU A 216 -13.72 -19.20 -4.93
N GLY A 217 -12.71 -20.05 -5.21
CA GLY A 217 -12.41 -20.55 -6.54
C GLY A 217 -11.63 -19.57 -7.43
N VAL A 218 -11.32 -18.36 -6.94
CA VAL A 218 -10.40 -17.43 -7.59
C VAL A 218 -8.97 -17.80 -7.23
N ARG A 219 -8.09 -17.94 -8.21
CA ARG A 219 -6.66 -18.15 -8.03
C ARG A 219 -5.90 -16.89 -8.38
N VAL A 220 -4.97 -16.48 -7.52
CA VAL A 220 -4.17 -15.26 -7.66
C VAL A 220 -2.69 -15.62 -7.56
N ILE A 221 -1.89 -15.13 -8.50
CA ILE A 221 -0.42 -15.18 -8.41
C ILE A 221 0.05 -13.78 -8.03
N GLU A 222 0.77 -13.69 -6.93
CA GLU A 222 1.36 -12.45 -6.43
C GLU A 222 2.86 -12.42 -6.75
N LEU A 223 3.27 -11.41 -7.52
CA LEU A 223 4.67 -11.16 -7.89
C LEU A 223 5.19 -9.84 -7.30
N THR A 224 4.63 -9.43 -6.16
CA THR A 224 4.87 -8.13 -5.55
C THR A 224 5.67 -8.26 -4.25
N HIS A 225 6.27 -7.15 -3.82
CA HIS A 225 6.97 -7.05 -2.54
C HIS A 225 6.64 -5.72 -1.84
N MET A 226 7.16 -5.51 -0.65
CA MET A 226 6.89 -4.39 0.24
C MET A 226 5.42 -4.36 0.71
N VAL A 227 4.69 -3.25 0.49
CA VAL A 227 3.40 -2.97 1.15
C VAL A 227 2.20 -3.12 0.23
N ALA A 228 2.10 -2.30 -0.83
CA ALA A 228 0.85 -2.12 -1.57
C ALA A 228 0.36 -3.40 -2.27
N GLY A 229 1.22 -4.06 -3.02
CA GLY A 229 0.87 -5.32 -3.70
C GLY A 229 0.56 -6.44 -2.71
N PRO A 230 1.43 -6.71 -1.72
CA PRO A 230 1.14 -7.72 -0.68
C PRO A 230 -0.13 -7.43 0.11
N ALA A 231 -0.44 -6.18 0.46
CA ALA A 231 -1.68 -5.82 1.14
C ALA A 231 -2.92 -6.11 0.26
N CYS A 232 -2.86 -5.76 -1.03
CA CYS A 232 -3.92 -6.09 -1.99
C CYS A 232 -4.16 -7.61 -2.03
N ALA A 233 -3.10 -8.40 -2.24
CA ALA A 233 -3.21 -9.85 -2.33
C ALA A 233 -3.65 -10.50 -1.00
N ARG A 234 -3.28 -9.93 0.17
CA ARG A 234 -3.79 -10.35 1.48
C ARG A 234 -5.30 -10.15 1.57
N LEU A 235 -5.80 -8.98 1.18
CA LEU A 235 -7.24 -8.70 1.18
C LEU A 235 -8.00 -9.67 0.26
N LEU A 236 -7.44 -10.04 -0.88
CA LEU A 236 -8.05 -11.06 -1.75
C LEU A 236 -8.07 -12.44 -1.08
N ALA A 237 -6.99 -12.83 -0.39
CA ALA A 237 -6.94 -14.09 0.37
C ALA A 237 -7.96 -14.10 1.53
N GLU A 238 -8.12 -13.01 2.25
CA GLU A 238 -9.12 -12.84 3.31
C GLU A 238 -10.56 -13.03 2.79
N GLN A 239 -10.79 -12.71 1.51
CA GLN A 239 -12.08 -12.92 0.85
C GLN A 239 -12.24 -14.31 0.19
N GLY A 240 -11.29 -15.21 0.40
CA GLY A 240 -11.38 -16.62 -0.02
C GLY A 240 -10.64 -16.96 -1.32
N ALA A 241 -9.88 -16.04 -1.89
CA ALA A 241 -9.03 -16.37 -3.03
C ALA A 241 -7.87 -17.29 -2.62
N ASP A 242 -7.49 -18.22 -3.50
CA ASP A 242 -6.28 -19.04 -3.35
C ASP A 242 -5.09 -18.23 -3.90
N VAL A 243 -4.33 -17.61 -2.99
CA VAL A 243 -3.23 -16.71 -3.35
C VAL A 243 -1.90 -17.42 -3.20
N ILE A 244 -1.11 -17.43 -4.27
CA ILE A 244 0.27 -17.90 -4.30
C ILE A 244 1.20 -16.70 -4.44
N LYS A 245 1.97 -16.43 -3.38
CA LYS A 245 3.02 -15.41 -3.40
C LYS A 245 4.33 -16.03 -3.88
N VAL A 246 4.86 -15.53 -4.99
CA VAL A 246 6.19 -15.89 -5.48
C VAL A 246 7.21 -14.89 -4.94
N GLN A 247 8.25 -15.40 -4.31
CA GLN A 247 9.28 -14.57 -3.70
C GLN A 247 10.67 -15.19 -3.84
N PRO A 248 11.76 -14.41 -3.65
CA PRO A 248 13.10 -14.96 -3.55
C PRO A 248 13.25 -15.83 -2.28
N PRO A 249 14.20 -16.78 -2.24
CA PRO A 249 14.37 -17.69 -1.12
C PRO A 249 14.63 -17.03 0.23
N ILE A 250 15.27 -15.87 0.24
CA ILE A 250 15.57 -15.09 1.46
C ILE A 250 14.41 -14.19 1.93
N GLY A 251 13.26 -14.21 1.23
CA GLY A 251 12.12 -13.35 1.57
C GLY A 251 12.36 -11.88 1.26
N ASP A 252 11.74 -11.00 2.06
CA ASP A 252 11.89 -9.54 1.94
C ASP A 252 12.83 -9.02 3.04
N TRP A 253 13.57 -7.94 2.74
CA TRP A 253 14.51 -7.31 3.68
C TRP A 253 13.81 -6.67 4.88
N VAL A 254 12.54 -6.26 4.72
CA VAL A 254 11.76 -5.67 5.80
C VAL A 254 10.83 -6.72 6.39
N PHE A 255 11.35 -7.51 7.29
CA PHE A 255 10.67 -8.66 7.87
C PHE A 255 9.24 -8.39 8.40
N PRO A 256 8.96 -7.31 9.17
CA PRO A 256 7.60 -7.03 9.63
C PRO A 256 6.62 -6.77 8.49
N VAL A 257 7.06 -6.07 7.45
CA VAL A 257 6.25 -5.79 6.25
C VAL A 257 5.95 -7.07 5.49
N TRP A 258 6.97 -7.93 5.35
CA TRP A 258 6.82 -9.23 4.71
C TRP A 258 5.84 -10.13 5.47
N MET A 259 5.97 -10.19 6.79
CA MET A 259 5.05 -10.99 7.64
C MET A 259 3.61 -10.49 7.50
N ASP A 260 3.38 -9.19 7.71
CA ASP A 260 2.04 -8.60 7.64
C ASP A 260 1.41 -8.83 6.27
N GLY A 261 2.18 -8.69 5.20
CA GLY A 261 1.73 -8.91 3.82
C GLY A 261 1.54 -10.38 3.43
N SER A 262 1.92 -11.37 4.27
CA SER A 262 1.94 -12.80 3.88
C SER A 262 0.77 -13.62 4.43
N TRP A 263 -0.08 -13.05 5.29
CA TRP A 263 -1.20 -13.77 5.90
C TRP A 263 -2.18 -14.35 4.87
N GLY A 264 -2.59 -15.59 5.11
CA GLY A 264 -3.59 -16.29 4.28
C GLY A 264 -3.11 -16.75 2.91
N LYS A 265 -1.81 -16.66 2.61
CA LYS A 265 -1.21 -17.00 1.32
C LYS A 265 -0.37 -18.26 1.38
N LYS A 266 -0.24 -18.92 0.24
CA LYS A 266 0.79 -19.94 0.00
C LYS A 266 2.04 -19.25 -0.52
N ILE A 267 3.20 -19.64 -0.03
CA ILE A 267 4.48 -19.05 -0.43
C ILE A 267 5.22 -20.02 -1.34
N PHE A 268 5.63 -19.53 -2.50
CA PHE A 268 6.51 -20.25 -3.43
C PHE A 268 7.82 -19.48 -3.56
N CYS A 269 8.91 -20.11 -3.11
CA CYS A 269 10.24 -19.53 -3.21
C CYS A 269 10.89 -19.93 -4.53
N SER A 270 11.30 -18.94 -5.35
CA SER A 270 11.98 -19.18 -6.60
C SER A 270 13.02 -18.10 -6.88
N THR A 271 14.10 -18.48 -7.55
CA THR A 271 15.04 -17.51 -8.11
C THR A 271 14.51 -17.03 -9.48
N SER A 272 14.81 -15.78 -9.86
CA SER A 272 14.43 -15.22 -11.16
C SER A 272 14.87 -16.08 -12.34
N LYS A 273 16.02 -16.76 -12.22
CA LYS A 273 16.52 -17.72 -13.21
C LYS A 273 15.61 -18.93 -13.39
N ALA A 274 15.03 -19.45 -12.31
CA ALA A 274 14.10 -20.59 -12.38
C ALA A 274 12.74 -20.20 -13.00
N VAL A 275 12.29 -18.96 -12.80
CA VAL A 275 11.05 -18.44 -13.42
C VAL A 275 11.27 -18.19 -14.91
N ALA A 276 12.41 -17.66 -15.31
CA ALA A 276 12.75 -17.44 -16.72
C ALA A 276 12.92 -18.77 -17.50
N ALA A 277 13.55 -19.78 -16.89
CA ALA A 277 13.76 -21.08 -17.54
C ALA A 277 12.47 -21.88 -17.80
N ARG A 278 11.36 -21.55 -17.12
CA ARG A 278 10.05 -22.20 -17.32
C ARG A 278 9.14 -21.50 -18.33
N ARG A 279 9.58 -20.42 -18.98
CA ARG A 279 8.81 -19.77 -20.05
C ARG A 279 8.51 -20.68 -21.24
N ASP A 280 9.29 -21.75 -21.42
CA ASP A 280 9.10 -22.74 -22.50
C ASP A 280 8.17 -23.91 -22.16
N SER A 281 7.65 -23.98 -20.92
CA SER A 281 6.69 -25.02 -20.55
C SER A 281 5.27 -24.45 -20.39
N THR A 282 4.42 -24.72 -21.37
CA THR A 282 2.99 -24.35 -21.44
C THR A 282 2.09 -25.01 -20.40
N SER A 283 2.66 -25.64 -19.37
CA SER A 283 1.92 -26.49 -18.41
C SER A 283 1.51 -25.84 -17.09
N PHE A 284 1.55 -24.50 -16.94
CA PHE A 284 1.20 -23.81 -15.68
C PHE A 284 -0.19 -23.15 -15.68
N TRP A 285 -0.97 -23.27 -16.76
CA TRP A 285 -2.30 -22.64 -16.85
C TRP A 285 -3.41 -23.65 -17.01
#